data_05ae25efd49a9b31ef12233e53d44ad2
#
_entry.id   05ae25efd49a9b31ef12233e53d44ad2
#
_cell.length_a   1.000
_cell.length_b   1.000
_cell.length_c   1.000
_cell.angle_alpha   90.00
_cell.angle_beta   90.00
_cell.angle_gamma   90.00
#
_symmetry.space_group_name_H-M   'P 1'
#
loop_
_entity.id
_entity.type
_entity.pdbx_description
1 polymer ?
#
loop_
_entity_poly.entity_id
_entity_poly.type
_entity_poly.pdbx_seq_one_letter_code
_entity_poly.pdbx_strand_id
1 'polypeptide(L)'
;MKESGIEWVPMIPADWDIIPSKRLFADSDERKRPDDELLTASQKYGVISQQQYMEREKARVVLATQGIENWKHVEPYDFIISLRSFQGGLEMSEVSGCITWHYIVLKPLRPIHSFYFKWLFKSKLYIKALQRTCNFIRDGQDLRYSNFVQVPLFIPPMEEQKEIADALNIRCAEIDALIQKKVHFISELESYKKSLIYEYVTGKKEI
;
A
#
# COMPACT_ATOMS: atom_id res chain seq x y z
N MET A 1 -26.34 1.13 -13.24
CA MET A 1 -25.13 1.91 -13.56
C MET A 1 -25.53 3.35 -13.84
N LYS A 2 -24.70 4.33 -13.41
CA LYS A 2 -24.82 5.75 -13.75
C LYS A 2 -23.47 6.31 -14.15
N GLU A 3 -23.46 7.41 -14.89
CA GLU A 3 -22.24 8.16 -15.16
C GLU A 3 -21.69 8.74 -13.85
N SER A 4 -20.41 8.54 -13.60
CA SER A 4 -19.76 9.02 -12.39
C SER A 4 -19.29 10.48 -12.50
N GLY A 5 -19.04 10.97 -13.71
CA GLY A 5 -18.31 12.21 -13.92
C GLY A 5 -16.82 12.15 -13.50
N ILE A 6 -16.33 10.97 -13.12
CA ILE A 6 -14.93 10.75 -12.76
C ILE A 6 -14.21 10.15 -13.96
N GLU A 7 -13.20 10.84 -14.48
CA GLU A 7 -12.49 10.44 -15.70
C GLU A 7 -11.94 9.00 -15.65
N TRP A 8 -11.39 8.61 -14.50
CA TRP A 8 -10.75 7.30 -14.34
C TRP A 8 -11.72 6.13 -14.05
N VAL A 9 -13.01 6.44 -13.73
CA VAL A 9 -14.09 5.47 -13.57
C VAL A 9 -15.38 6.05 -14.13
N PRO A 10 -15.62 6.00 -15.44
CA PRO A 10 -16.75 6.68 -16.07
C PRO A 10 -18.14 6.21 -15.59
N MET A 11 -18.26 4.92 -15.25
CA MET A 11 -19.52 4.29 -14.84
C MET A 11 -19.38 3.63 -13.48
N ILE A 12 -20.36 3.88 -12.61
CA ILE A 12 -20.47 3.26 -11.27
C ILE A 12 -21.90 2.73 -11.06
N PRO A 13 -22.14 1.82 -10.10
CA PRO A 13 -23.49 1.47 -9.66
C PRO A 13 -24.32 2.71 -9.33
N ALA A 14 -25.65 2.64 -9.55
CA ALA A 14 -26.51 3.80 -9.44
C ALA A 14 -26.64 4.32 -7.99
N ASP A 15 -26.49 3.47 -7.03
CA ASP A 15 -26.57 3.68 -5.59
C ASP A 15 -25.24 4.12 -4.93
N TRP A 16 -24.12 4.11 -5.68
CA TRP A 16 -22.84 4.59 -5.15
C TRP A 16 -22.76 6.11 -5.16
N ASP A 17 -22.24 6.70 -4.10
CA ASP A 17 -22.03 8.14 -4.00
C ASP A 17 -20.64 8.55 -4.53
N ILE A 18 -20.55 9.79 -5.02
CA ILE A 18 -19.29 10.42 -5.40
C ILE A 18 -18.99 11.52 -4.40
N ILE A 19 -17.80 11.45 -3.82
CA ILE A 19 -17.43 12.34 -2.72
C ILE A 19 -16.03 12.90 -2.96
N PRO A 20 -15.84 14.22 -2.81
CA PRO A 20 -14.50 14.80 -2.77
C PRO A 20 -13.65 14.15 -1.67
N SER A 21 -12.43 13.73 -1.99
CA SER A 21 -11.54 13.01 -1.06
C SER A 21 -11.32 13.74 0.27
N LYS A 22 -11.25 15.09 0.22
CA LYS A 22 -11.13 15.95 1.42
C LYS A 22 -12.32 15.87 2.39
N ARG A 23 -13.47 15.33 1.98
CA ARG A 23 -14.63 15.10 2.84
C ARG A 23 -14.62 13.70 3.46
N LEU A 24 -13.75 12.82 2.97
CA LEU A 24 -13.58 11.47 3.50
C LEU A 24 -12.33 11.35 4.37
N PHE A 25 -11.27 12.07 4.03
CA PHE A 25 -9.99 11.96 4.72
C PHE A 25 -9.39 13.34 4.97
N ALA A 26 -8.82 13.52 6.15
CA ALA A 26 -8.01 14.68 6.52
C ALA A 26 -6.54 14.29 6.63
N ASP A 27 -5.64 15.24 6.32
CA ASP A 27 -4.22 15.14 6.69
C ASP A 27 -4.09 15.36 8.20
N SER A 28 -3.38 14.47 8.87
CA SER A 28 -3.12 14.54 10.31
C SER A 28 -1.69 14.95 10.56
N ASP A 29 -1.53 15.98 11.39
CA ASP A 29 -0.24 16.43 11.93
C ASP A 29 -0.07 16.08 13.42
N GLU A 30 -0.85 15.10 13.91
CA GLU A 30 -0.71 14.60 15.28
C GLU A 30 0.72 14.10 15.50
N ARG A 31 1.38 14.66 16.51
CA ARG A 31 2.75 14.32 16.84
C ARG A 31 2.85 12.94 17.49
N LYS A 32 4.01 12.31 17.31
CA LYS A 32 4.30 11.04 17.95
C LYS A 32 4.01 11.06 19.44
N ARG A 33 3.52 9.96 19.95
CA ARG A 33 3.32 9.72 21.38
C ARG A 33 4.58 9.08 22.00
N PRO A 34 4.74 9.15 23.34
CA PRO A 34 5.95 8.60 24.00
C PRO A 34 6.23 7.13 23.66
N ASP A 35 5.18 6.32 23.61
CA ASP A 35 5.26 4.85 23.45
C ASP A 35 5.11 4.39 21.99
N ASP A 36 5.11 5.31 21.04
CA ASP A 36 4.98 4.97 19.62
C ASP A 36 6.18 4.19 19.10
N GLU A 37 5.90 3.02 18.52
CA GLU A 37 6.88 2.26 17.75
C GLU A 37 7.20 2.98 16.44
N LEU A 38 8.47 2.92 16.02
CA LEU A 38 8.90 3.54 14.76
C LEU A 38 8.46 2.68 13.57
N LEU A 39 7.57 3.23 12.75
CA LEU A 39 7.01 2.56 11.59
C LEU A 39 7.67 2.99 10.28
N THR A 40 7.49 2.17 9.27
CA THR A 40 7.81 2.46 7.87
C THR A 40 6.69 1.98 6.95
N ALA A 41 6.44 2.72 5.88
CA ALA A 41 5.49 2.31 4.84
C ALA A 41 6.26 1.63 3.70
N SER A 42 5.94 0.38 3.45
CA SER A 42 6.53 -0.46 2.41
C SER A 42 5.44 -0.94 1.45
N GLN A 43 5.66 -0.82 0.16
CA GLN A 43 4.75 -1.36 -0.86
C GLN A 43 4.63 -2.88 -0.80
N LYS A 44 5.67 -3.56 -0.29
CA LYS A 44 5.74 -5.02 -0.20
C LYS A 44 5.09 -5.57 1.08
N TYR A 45 5.21 -4.84 2.18
CA TYR A 45 4.83 -5.31 3.51
C TYR A 45 3.73 -4.47 4.17
N GLY A 46 3.27 -3.40 3.52
CA GLY A 46 2.37 -2.43 4.15
C GLY A 46 3.09 -1.55 5.17
N VAL A 47 2.36 -1.10 6.18
CA VAL A 47 2.93 -0.34 7.31
C VAL A 47 3.35 -1.32 8.39
N ILE A 48 4.65 -1.38 8.66
CA ILE A 48 5.27 -2.28 9.65
C ILE A 48 6.31 -1.54 10.46
N SER A 49 6.77 -2.13 11.59
CA SER A 49 7.86 -1.54 12.34
C SER A 49 9.16 -1.54 11.53
N GLN A 50 10.00 -0.55 11.78
CA GLN A 50 11.31 -0.46 11.12
C GLN A 50 12.17 -1.66 11.45
N GLN A 51 12.04 -2.21 12.67
CA GLN A 51 12.74 -3.42 13.06
C GLN A 51 12.32 -4.61 12.21
N GLN A 52 11.02 -4.87 12.07
CA GLN A 52 10.50 -5.94 11.22
C GLN A 52 10.93 -5.78 9.76
N TYR A 53 10.97 -4.53 9.27
CA TYR A 53 11.41 -4.26 7.90
C TYR A 53 12.88 -4.65 7.69
N MET A 54 13.77 -4.28 8.63
CA MET A 54 15.19 -4.63 8.57
C MET A 54 15.43 -6.14 8.65
N GLU A 55 14.69 -6.84 9.51
CA GLU A 55 14.77 -8.30 9.63
C GLU A 55 14.37 -9.01 8.33
N ARG A 56 13.28 -8.54 7.68
CA ARG A 56 12.78 -9.14 6.43
C ARG A 56 13.67 -8.87 5.21
N GLU A 57 14.18 -7.68 5.08
CA GLU A 57 15.02 -7.29 3.93
C GLU A 57 16.49 -7.66 4.12
N LYS A 58 16.92 -8.11 5.33
CA LYS A 58 18.32 -8.39 5.69
C LYS A 58 19.26 -7.24 5.35
N ALA A 59 18.73 -6.03 5.28
CA ALA A 59 19.43 -4.82 4.88
C ALA A 59 19.51 -3.85 6.06
N ARG A 60 20.65 -3.20 6.24
CA ARG A 60 20.74 -2.01 7.09
C ARG A 60 20.02 -0.87 6.38
N VAL A 61 18.80 -0.59 6.81
CA VAL A 61 18.14 0.65 6.42
C VAL A 61 18.78 1.76 7.23
N VAL A 62 19.15 2.84 6.56
CA VAL A 62 19.56 4.07 7.25
C VAL A 62 18.33 4.59 7.97
N LEU A 63 18.25 4.33 9.27
CA LEU A 63 17.17 4.84 10.10
C LEU A 63 17.30 6.36 10.17
N ALA A 64 16.19 7.04 9.93
CA ALA A 64 16.11 8.46 10.26
C ALA A 64 16.17 8.57 11.79
N THR A 65 17.32 8.93 12.31
CA THR A 65 17.55 9.11 13.76
C THR A 65 17.39 10.56 14.19
N GLN A 66 17.31 11.50 13.24
CA GLN A 66 17.15 12.93 13.51
C GLN A 66 15.70 13.36 13.31
N GLY A 67 15.23 14.26 14.15
CA GLY A 67 13.90 14.85 14.04
C GLY A 67 12.76 13.90 14.40
N ILE A 68 13.02 12.83 15.17
CA ILE A 68 12.00 11.84 15.57
C ILE A 68 10.89 12.52 16.38
N GLU A 69 11.18 13.59 17.09
CA GLU A 69 10.20 14.40 17.80
C GLU A 69 9.14 15.02 16.88
N ASN A 70 9.45 15.16 15.60
CA ASN A 70 8.56 15.71 14.59
C ASN A 70 7.75 14.63 13.83
N TRP A 71 7.95 13.36 14.16
CA TRP A 71 7.23 12.30 13.52
C TRP A 71 5.74 12.36 13.82
N LYS A 72 4.94 11.81 12.93
CA LYS A 72 3.49 11.83 13.01
C LYS A 72 2.98 10.53 13.61
N HIS A 73 2.01 10.63 14.52
CA HIS A 73 1.31 9.49 15.07
C HIS A 73 0.39 8.84 14.04
N VAL A 74 0.33 7.52 14.06
CA VAL A 74 -0.47 6.66 13.18
C VAL A 74 -1.30 5.72 14.03
N GLU A 75 -2.58 5.63 13.76
CA GLU A 75 -3.48 4.65 14.34
C GLU A 75 -3.81 3.53 13.33
N PRO A 76 -4.28 2.36 13.80
CA PRO A 76 -4.81 1.34 12.92
C PRO A 76 -5.91 1.92 12.02
N TYR A 77 -5.86 1.55 10.74
CA TYR A 77 -6.77 1.99 9.68
C TYR A 77 -6.55 3.42 9.15
N ASP A 78 -5.54 4.13 9.63
CA ASP A 78 -5.04 5.32 8.94
C ASP A 78 -4.38 4.94 7.60
N PHE A 79 -4.40 5.86 6.64
CA PHE A 79 -3.75 5.65 5.35
C PHE A 79 -2.52 6.54 5.21
N ILE A 80 -1.46 5.98 4.63
CA ILE A 80 -0.18 6.66 4.51
C ILE A 80 0.12 6.96 3.04
N ILE A 81 0.37 8.24 2.75
CA ILE A 81 1.00 8.66 1.50
C ILE A 81 2.51 8.71 1.75
N SER A 82 3.24 7.77 1.19
CA SER A 82 4.70 7.71 1.23
C SER A 82 5.30 8.27 -0.04
N LEU A 83 6.62 8.49 -0.06
CA LEU A 83 7.35 8.96 -1.24
C LEU A 83 7.21 8.04 -2.47
N ARG A 84 6.77 6.79 -2.28
CA ARG A 84 6.55 5.82 -3.37
C ARG A 84 5.07 5.54 -3.66
N SER A 85 4.15 6.23 -3.00
CA SER A 85 2.71 6.01 -3.22
C SER A 85 2.26 6.30 -4.65
N PHE A 86 3.00 7.10 -5.39
CA PHE A 86 2.76 7.31 -6.83
C PHE A 86 3.00 6.06 -7.67
N GLN A 87 3.75 5.06 -7.19
CA GLN A 87 4.02 3.79 -7.89
C GLN A 87 3.06 2.68 -7.46
N GLY A 88 2.82 2.55 -6.16
CA GLY A 88 2.12 1.41 -5.58
C GLY A 88 0.87 1.74 -4.79
N GLY A 89 0.39 2.98 -4.83
CA GLY A 89 -0.78 3.43 -4.07
C GLY A 89 -0.47 3.73 -2.60
N LEU A 90 -1.53 4.02 -1.87
CA LEU A 90 -1.44 4.34 -0.44
C LEU A 90 -1.37 3.04 0.39
N GLU A 91 -0.70 3.12 1.53
CA GLU A 91 -0.65 2.03 2.50
C GLU A 91 -1.65 2.27 3.63
N MET A 92 -2.40 1.26 4.02
CA MET A 92 -3.21 1.27 5.24
C MET A 92 -2.37 0.74 6.40
N SER A 93 -2.39 1.42 7.54
CA SER A 93 -1.78 0.88 8.75
C SER A 93 -2.73 -0.10 9.44
N GLU A 94 -2.20 -1.23 9.89
CA GLU A 94 -2.90 -2.18 10.76
C GLU A 94 -2.35 -2.14 12.20
N VAL A 95 -1.36 -1.26 12.42
CA VAL A 95 -0.67 -1.10 13.70
C VAL A 95 -0.63 0.36 14.12
N SER A 96 -0.49 0.63 15.43
CA SER A 96 -0.26 1.95 15.99
C SER A 96 1.23 2.22 16.10
N GLY A 97 1.63 3.50 16.01
CA GLY A 97 3.01 3.92 16.16
C GLY A 97 3.25 5.29 15.55
N CYS A 98 4.47 5.57 15.13
CA CYS A 98 4.77 6.84 14.48
C CYS A 98 5.59 6.65 13.18
N ILE A 99 5.37 7.57 12.26
CA ILE A 99 6.02 7.55 10.95
C ILE A 99 6.69 8.90 10.66
N THR A 100 7.69 8.90 9.79
CA THR A 100 8.44 10.12 9.47
C THR A 100 7.53 11.27 9.03
N TRP A 101 7.87 12.48 9.43
CA TRP A 101 7.11 13.70 9.10
C TRP A 101 6.97 13.99 7.59
N HIS A 102 7.82 13.40 6.76
CA HIS A 102 7.71 13.51 5.29
C HIS A 102 6.48 12.80 4.73
N TYR A 103 5.91 11.83 5.46
CA TYR A 103 4.73 11.12 5.01
C TYR A 103 3.47 11.86 5.45
N ILE A 104 2.40 11.64 4.70
CA ILE A 104 1.09 12.18 5.03
C ILE A 104 0.27 11.07 5.65
N VAL A 105 -0.32 11.37 6.80
CA VAL A 105 -1.21 10.45 7.50
C VAL A 105 -2.64 10.91 7.24
N LEU A 106 -3.41 10.10 6.53
CA LEU A 106 -4.80 10.36 6.22
C LEU A 106 -5.69 9.67 7.24
N LYS A 107 -6.45 10.46 7.99
CA LYS A 107 -7.45 9.96 8.95
C LYS A 107 -8.86 10.02 8.34
N PRO A 108 -9.69 8.96 8.46
CA PRO A 108 -11.07 9.00 8.05
C PRO A 108 -11.88 10.06 8.84
N LEU A 109 -12.64 10.90 8.13
CA LEU A 109 -13.51 11.92 8.74
C LEU A 109 -14.92 11.41 9.05
N ARG A 110 -15.25 10.21 8.59
CA ARG A 110 -16.54 9.55 8.80
C ARG A 110 -16.38 8.04 8.80
N PRO A 111 -17.38 7.29 9.26
CA PRO A 111 -17.35 5.83 9.17
C PRO A 111 -17.16 5.37 7.72
N ILE A 112 -16.17 4.52 7.51
CA ILE A 112 -15.84 3.85 6.25
C ILE A 112 -15.40 2.42 6.55
N HIS A 113 -15.46 1.54 5.56
CA HIS A 113 -14.81 0.24 5.67
C HIS A 113 -13.38 0.35 5.14
N SER A 114 -12.38 0.43 6.04
CA SER A 114 -10.99 0.74 5.69
C SER A 114 -10.36 -0.27 4.72
N PHE A 115 -10.72 -1.55 4.81
CA PHE A 115 -10.24 -2.57 3.86
C PHE A 115 -10.75 -2.35 2.44
N TYR A 116 -11.96 -1.79 2.26
CA TYR A 116 -12.41 -1.39 0.93
C TYR A 116 -11.51 -0.31 0.33
N PHE A 117 -11.19 0.72 1.09
CA PHE A 117 -10.28 1.78 0.66
C PHE A 117 -8.84 1.30 0.49
N LYS A 118 -8.39 0.33 1.29
CA LYS A 118 -7.10 -0.36 1.09
C LYS A 118 -7.00 -0.90 -0.36
N TRP A 119 -8.04 -1.60 -0.83
CA TRP A 119 -8.07 -2.14 -2.19
C TRP A 119 -8.26 -1.05 -3.26
N LEU A 120 -9.14 -0.09 -3.01
CA LEU A 120 -9.35 1.03 -3.93
C LEU A 120 -8.05 1.78 -4.19
N PHE A 121 -7.32 2.13 -3.14
CA PHE A 121 -6.07 2.87 -3.23
C PHE A 121 -4.91 2.07 -3.84
N LYS A 122 -5.02 0.76 -3.93
CA LYS A 122 -4.10 -0.14 -4.63
C LYS A 122 -4.52 -0.40 -6.08
N SER A 123 -5.70 0.03 -6.48
CA SER A 123 -6.17 -0.19 -7.85
C SER A 123 -5.34 0.60 -8.86
N LYS A 124 -5.04 -0.04 -10.00
CA LYS A 124 -4.22 0.56 -11.07
C LYS A 124 -4.81 1.87 -11.61
N LEU A 125 -6.15 1.93 -11.67
CA LEU A 125 -6.86 3.12 -12.16
C LEU A 125 -6.72 4.30 -11.20
N TYR A 126 -6.89 4.06 -9.90
CA TYR A 126 -6.70 5.08 -8.87
C TYR A 126 -5.25 5.59 -8.84
N ILE A 127 -4.27 4.68 -8.87
CA ILE A 127 -2.84 5.06 -8.90
C ILE A 127 -2.55 5.96 -10.12
N LYS A 128 -3.09 5.61 -11.29
CA LYS A 128 -2.94 6.44 -12.50
C LYS A 128 -3.62 7.81 -12.36
N ALA A 129 -4.81 7.86 -11.76
CA ALA A 129 -5.50 9.11 -11.50
C ALA A 129 -4.69 10.01 -10.56
N LEU A 130 -4.12 9.43 -9.53
CA LEU A 130 -3.26 10.12 -8.58
C LEU A 130 -1.97 10.63 -9.25
N GLN A 131 -1.33 9.82 -10.09
CA GLN A 131 -0.15 10.22 -10.87
C GLN A 131 -0.41 11.43 -11.77
N ARG A 132 -1.61 11.54 -12.36
CA ARG A 132 -1.97 12.68 -13.23
C ARG A 132 -2.06 14.01 -12.49
N THR A 133 -2.24 13.99 -11.17
CA THR A 133 -2.24 15.21 -10.34
C THR A 133 -0.83 15.74 -10.03
N CYS A 134 0.22 14.97 -10.33
CA CYS A 134 1.60 15.31 -10.04
C CYS A 134 2.29 15.89 -11.27
N ASN A 135 3.02 16.98 -11.08
CA ASN A 135 3.94 17.49 -12.08
C ASN A 135 5.35 16.99 -11.77
N PHE A 136 5.69 15.78 -12.26
CA PHE A 136 6.96 15.11 -11.98
C PHE A 136 8.21 15.91 -12.40
N ILE A 137 8.09 16.87 -13.31
CA ILE A 137 9.19 17.71 -13.76
C ILE A 137 9.50 18.80 -12.73
N ARG A 138 8.46 19.34 -12.09
CA ARG A 138 8.56 20.50 -11.20
C ARG A 138 8.67 20.11 -9.73
N ASP A 139 7.89 19.09 -9.31
CA ASP A 139 7.70 18.73 -7.89
C ASP A 139 8.46 17.46 -7.51
N GLY A 140 9.24 16.88 -8.43
CA GLY A 140 9.88 15.57 -8.21
C GLY A 140 8.83 14.45 -8.12
N GLN A 141 9.09 13.42 -7.31
CA GLN A 141 8.19 12.29 -7.11
C GLN A 141 7.41 12.41 -5.78
N ASP A 142 7.25 13.63 -5.27
CA ASP A 142 6.63 13.90 -3.97
C ASP A 142 5.11 14.06 -4.13
N LEU A 143 4.39 13.08 -3.60
CA LEU A 143 2.93 13.08 -3.60
C LEU A 143 2.42 13.73 -2.31
N ARG A 144 1.70 14.84 -2.46
CA ARG A 144 1.20 15.65 -1.35
C ARG A 144 -0.30 15.46 -1.13
N TYR A 145 -0.79 15.89 0.03
CA TYR A 145 -2.22 15.92 0.31
C TYR A 145 -3.00 16.73 -0.75
N SER A 146 -2.41 17.84 -1.26
CA SER A 146 -2.99 18.65 -2.34
C SER A 146 -3.19 17.87 -3.65
N ASN A 147 -2.41 16.83 -3.91
CA ASN A 147 -2.60 15.92 -5.04
C ASN A 147 -3.75 14.93 -4.75
N PHE A 148 -3.75 14.35 -3.55
CA PHE A 148 -4.79 13.41 -3.12
C PHE A 148 -6.19 14.02 -3.20
N VAL A 149 -6.38 15.26 -2.77
CA VAL A 149 -7.71 15.91 -2.76
C VAL A 149 -8.26 16.24 -4.14
N GLN A 150 -7.44 16.22 -5.18
CA GLN A 150 -7.86 16.42 -6.56
C GLN A 150 -8.55 15.19 -7.17
N VAL A 151 -8.33 14.00 -6.59
CA VAL A 151 -8.93 12.75 -7.09
C VAL A 151 -10.22 12.48 -6.32
N PRO A 152 -11.40 12.67 -6.93
CA PRO A 152 -12.66 12.33 -6.27
C PRO A 152 -12.77 10.81 -6.08
N LEU A 153 -13.47 10.41 -5.03
CA LEU A 153 -13.68 9.02 -4.67
C LEU A 153 -15.17 8.67 -4.84
N PHE A 154 -15.42 7.42 -5.13
CA PHE A 154 -16.75 6.85 -5.07
C PHE A 154 -16.86 5.95 -3.85
N ILE A 155 -18.06 5.90 -3.27
CA ILE A 155 -18.30 5.18 -2.03
C ILE A 155 -19.57 4.34 -2.17
N PRO A 156 -19.45 3.00 -2.10
CA PRO A 156 -20.58 2.09 -1.97
C PRO A 156 -21.32 2.27 -0.64
N PRO A 157 -22.55 1.78 -0.50
CA PRO A 157 -23.16 1.54 0.80
C PRO A 157 -22.24 0.71 1.71
N MET A 158 -22.31 0.91 3.03
CA MET A 158 -21.36 0.31 3.99
C MET A 158 -21.31 -1.22 3.90
N GLU A 159 -22.44 -1.88 3.75
CA GLU A 159 -22.51 -3.35 3.61
C GLU A 159 -21.78 -3.81 2.33
N GLU A 160 -21.97 -3.10 1.24
CA GLU A 160 -21.28 -3.42 -0.03
C GLU A 160 -19.78 -3.16 0.05
N GLN A 161 -19.34 -2.11 0.76
CA GLN A 161 -17.91 -1.90 1.04
C GLN A 161 -17.29 -3.12 1.73
N LYS A 162 -18.00 -3.68 2.71
CA LYS A 162 -17.58 -4.86 3.46
C LYS A 162 -17.54 -6.10 2.57
N GLU A 163 -18.60 -6.36 1.82
CA GLU A 163 -18.70 -7.51 0.92
C GLU A 163 -17.57 -7.48 -0.14
N ILE A 164 -17.31 -6.32 -0.74
CA ILE A 164 -16.22 -6.14 -1.71
C ILE A 164 -14.87 -6.39 -1.04
N ALA A 165 -14.64 -5.84 0.16
CA ALA A 165 -13.39 -6.01 0.89
C ALA A 165 -13.15 -7.47 1.26
N ASP A 166 -14.16 -8.16 1.78
CA ASP A 166 -14.06 -9.57 2.17
C ASP A 166 -13.80 -10.47 0.96
N ALA A 167 -14.52 -10.25 -0.15
CA ALA A 167 -14.30 -10.98 -1.39
C ALA A 167 -12.89 -10.79 -1.95
N LEU A 168 -12.35 -9.56 -1.92
CA LEU A 168 -10.99 -9.26 -2.37
C LEU A 168 -9.95 -9.85 -1.44
N ASN A 169 -10.14 -9.78 -0.11
CA ASN A 169 -9.24 -10.36 0.87
C ASN A 169 -9.08 -11.87 0.65
N ILE A 170 -10.18 -12.59 0.46
CA ILE A 170 -10.14 -14.05 0.22
C ILE A 170 -9.44 -14.35 -1.11
N ARG A 171 -9.87 -13.73 -2.20
CA ARG A 171 -9.33 -14.03 -3.53
C ARG A 171 -7.85 -13.64 -3.68
N CYS A 172 -7.45 -12.50 -3.13
CA CYS A 172 -6.05 -12.09 -3.18
C CYS A 172 -5.18 -13.01 -2.32
N ALA A 173 -5.64 -13.43 -1.13
CA ALA A 173 -4.92 -14.39 -0.30
C ALA A 173 -4.73 -15.75 -1.02
N GLU A 174 -5.74 -16.24 -1.74
CA GLU A 174 -5.62 -17.46 -2.55
C GLU A 174 -4.58 -17.30 -3.67
N ILE A 175 -4.61 -16.17 -4.37
CA ILE A 175 -3.63 -15.86 -5.43
C ILE A 175 -2.21 -15.77 -4.85
N ASP A 176 -2.04 -15.07 -3.73
CA ASP A 176 -0.75 -14.92 -3.06
C ASP A 176 -0.19 -16.28 -2.59
N ALA A 177 -1.05 -17.15 -2.07
CA ALA A 177 -0.65 -18.52 -1.71
C ALA A 177 -0.19 -19.33 -2.94
N LEU A 178 -0.85 -19.19 -4.08
CA LEU A 178 -0.44 -19.81 -5.33
C LEU A 178 0.89 -19.25 -5.84
N ILE A 179 1.09 -17.94 -5.75
CA ILE A 179 2.35 -17.30 -6.12
C ILE A 179 3.50 -17.85 -5.25
N GLN A 180 3.31 -17.93 -3.94
CA GLN A 180 4.33 -18.49 -3.04
C GLN A 180 4.70 -19.92 -3.37
N LYS A 181 3.71 -20.79 -3.65
CA LYS A 181 3.96 -22.17 -4.09
C LYS A 181 4.78 -22.23 -5.37
N LYS A 182 4.47 -21.35 -6.35
CA LYS A 182 5.23 -21.29 -7.62
C LYS A 182 6.66 -20.79 -7.43
N VAL A 183 6.86 -19.79 -6.59
CA VAL A 183 8.19 -19.26 -6.24
C VAL A 183 9.04 -20.36 -5.57
N HIS A 184 8.45 -21.11 -4.64
CA HIS A 184 9.13 -22.24 -4.00
C HIS A 184 9.51 -23.30 -5.04
N PHE A 185 8.58 -23.70 -5.91
CA PHE A 185 8.84 -24.68 -6.96
C PHE A 185 9.94 -24.24 -7.94
N ILE A 186 9.99 -22.97 -8.31
CA ILE A 186 11.08 -22.42 -9.13
C ILE A 186 12.43 -22.58 -8.41
N SER A 187 12.49 -22.26 -7.13
CA SER A 187 13.72 -22.42 -6.33
C SER A 187 14.18 -23.88 -6.26
N GLU A 188 13.26 -24.84 -6.13
CA GLU A 188 13.59 -26.28 -6.17
C GLU A 188 14.14 -26.69 -7.53
N LEU A 189 13.53 -26.23 -8.63
CA LEU A 189 14.01 -26.50 -9.98
C LEU A 189 15.40 -25.93 -10.24
N GLU A 190 15.67 -24.73 -9.75
CA GLU A 190 17.00 -24.10 -9.84
C GLU A 190 18.06 -24.89 -9.06
N SER A 191 17.69 -25.40 -7.87
CA SER A 191 18.56 -26.26 -7.08
C SER A 191 18.83 -27.58 -7.78
N TYR A 192 17.78 -28.22 -8.32
CA TYR A 192 17.90 -29.46 -9.08
C TYR A 192 18.78 -29.29 -10.34
N LYS A 193 18.60 -28.19 -11.07
CA LYS A 193 19.45 -27.86 -12.21
C LYS A 193 20.93 -27.77 -11.83
N LYS A 194 21.24 -27.11 -10.71
CA LYS A 194 22.62 -27.03 -10.20
C LYS A 194 23.18 -28.42 -9.85
N SER A 195 22.38 -29.28 -9.23
CA SER A 195 22.78 -30.66 -8.90
C SER A 195 23.06 -31.47 -10.17
N LEU A 196 22.18 -31.40 -11.18
CA LEU A 196 22.37 -32.07 -12.45
C LEU A 196 23.69 -31.67 -13.14
N ILE A 197 23.93 -30.35 -13.21
CA ILE A 197 25.15 -29.82 -13.82
C ILE A 197 26.38 -30.41 -13.10
N TYR A 198 26.37 -30.41 -11.76
CA TYR A 198 27.45 -30.96 -10.97
C TYR A 198 27.65 -32.46 -11.23
N GLU A 199 26.58 -33.26 -11.25
CA GLU A 199 26.63 -34.69 -11.44
C GLU A 199 27.24 -35.08 -12.81
N TYR A 200 26.79 -34.41 -13.89
CA TYR A 200 27.29 -34.67 -15.24
C TYR A 200 28.72 -34.19 -15.45
N VAL A 201 29.03 -32.95 -15.01
CA VAL A 201 30.39 -32.36 -15.24
C VAL A 201 31.46 -33.11 -14.40
N THR A 202 31.08 -33.70 -13.27
CA THR A 202 32.03 -34.44 -12.43
C THR A 202 32.05 -35.95 -12.74
N GLY A 203 31.31 -36.42 -13.77
CA GLY A 203 31.25 -37.85 -14.11
C GLY A 203 30.53 -38.73 -13.11
N LYS A 204 29.75 -38.14 -12.19
CA LYS A 204 28.94 -38.91 -11.23
C LYS A 204 27.68 -39.50 -11.87
N LYS A 205 27.30 -39.01 -13.03
CA LYS A 205 26.21 -39.49 -13.84
C LYS A 205 26.66 -39.58 -15.29
N GLU A 206 26.44 -40.74 -15.91
CA GLU A 206 26.71 -40.99 -17.32
C GLU A 206 25.65 -40.36 -18.21
N ILE A 207 26.01 -40.01 -19.47
CA ILE A 207 25.14 -39.43 -20.48
C ILE A 207 24.21 -40.50 -21.05
#